data_dca5189ca48f7119b7a44a631e524724
#
_entry.id   dca5189ca48f7119b7a44a631e524724
#
_cell.length_a   1.000
_cell.length_b   1.000
_cell.length_c   1.000
_cell.angle_alpha   90.00
_cell.angle_beta   90.00
_cell.angle_gamma   90.00
#
_symmetry.space_group_name_H-M   'P 1'
#
loop_
_entity.id
_entity.type
_entity.pdbx_description
1 polymer ?
#
loop_
_entity_poly.entity_id
_entity_poly.type
_entity_poly.pdbx_seq_one_letter_code
_entity_poly.pdbx_strand_id
1 'polypeptide(L)'
;MESITFALRLEGQAVRVDGDRLWVEARQPADPASACRDALGGIGDGSACCRRQLELWDDGSFLQTGELDFGAGDAVTFRARGSLGDGPDPERRHGTAVLEVTGGRGRLVGARGYVTSNFLLADSGELTDHQLGLLFVGREANAPTEGTKEERL
;
A
#
# COMPACT_ATOMS: atom_id res chain seq x y z
N MET A 1 10.62 9.85 16.69
CA MET A 1 10.16 9.03 15.59
C MET A 1 9.22 7.96 16.11
N GLU A 2 8.15 7.76 15.43
CA GLU A 2 7.13 6.80 15.78
C GLU A 2 7.09 5.69 14.75
N SER A 3 6.87 4.46 15.17
CA SER A 3 6.67 3.37 14.23
C SER A 3 5.23 2.88 14.32
N ILE A 4 4.68 2.54 13.17
CA ILE A 4 3.31 2.07 13.04
C ILE A 4 3.34 0.78 12.25
N THR A 5 2.74 -0.28 12.79
CA THR A 5 2.61 -1.54 12.08
C THR A 5 1.15 -1.82 11.80
N PHE A 6 0.89 -2.44 10.66
CA PHE A 6 -0.49 -2.78 10.29
C PHE A 6 -0.54 -4.00 9.41
N ALA A 7 -1.69 -4.63 9.38
CA ALA A 7 -2.00 -5.72 8.46
C ALA A 7 -3.36 -5.40 7.84
N LEU A 8 -3.43 -5.53 6.51
CA LEU A 8 -4.64 -5.25 5.76
C LEU A 8 -4.94 -6.39 4.82
N ARG A 9 -6.22 -6.67 4.61
CA ARG A 9 -6.68 -7.49 3.52
C ARG A 9 -7.57 -6.63 2.65
N LEU A 10 -7.18 -6.47 1.39
CA LEU A 10 -7.87 -5.60 0.45
C LEU A 10 -8.45 -6.44 -0.68
N GLU A 11 -9.63 -6.08 -1.16
CA GLU A 11 -10.29 -6.75 -2.27
C GLU A 11 -10.64 -5.73 -3.33
N GLY A 12 -10.46 -6.08 -4.58
CA GLY A 12 -10.73 -5.14 -5.64
C GLY A 12 -10.58 -5.73 -7.03
N GLN A 13 -10.24 -4.86 -7.94
CA GLN A 13 -10.25 -5.15 -9.36
C GLN A 13 -8.98 -4.60 -10.02
N ALA A 14 -8.45 -5.39 -10.93
CA ALA A 14 -7.39 -4.96 -11.84
C ALA A 14 -8.00 -4.80 -13.22
N VAL A 15 -7.71 -3.67 -13.86
CA VAL A 15 -8.23 -3.36 -15.20
C VAL A 15 -7.05 -3.05 -16.10
N ARG A 16 -7.01 -3.67 -17.28
CA ARG A 16 -5.97 -3.37 -18.25
C ARG A 16 -6.26 -2.01 -18.85
N VAL A 17 -5.30 -1.10 -18.71
CA VAL A 17 -5.42 0.26 -19.22
C VAL A 17 -4.97 0.32 -20.68
N ASP A 18 -3.77 -0.22 -20.92
CA ASP A 18 -3.26 -0.42 -22.28
C ASP A 18 -2.15 -1.46 -22.20
N GLY A 19 -1.80 -2.05 -23.33
CA GLY A 19 -0.65 -2.94 -23.47
C GLY A 19 -0.32 -3.71 -22.20
N ASP A 20 0.74 -3.27 -21.55
CA ASP A 20 1.30 -3.95 -20.39
C ASP A 20 0.92 -3.29 -19.07
N ARG A 21 0.00 -2.36 -19.06
CA ARG A 21 -0.34 -1.61 -17.86
C ARG A 21 -1.67 -2.04 -17.28
N LEU A 22 -1.66 -2.21 -15.96
CA LEU A 22 -2.86 -2.49 -15.18
C LEU A 22 -3.10 -1.37 -14.19
N TRP A 23 -4.35 -1.01 -14.02
CA TRP A 23 -4.78 -0.16 -12.92
C TRP A 23 -5.47 -1.04 -11.90
N VAL A 24 -5.07 -0.91 -10.65
CA VAL A 24 -5.63 -1.71 -9.56
C VAL A 24 -6.20 -0.80 -8.51
N GLU A 25 -7.43 -1.09 -8.12
CA GLU A 25 -8.05 -0.43 -6.98
C GLU A 25 -8.61 -1.51 -6.08
N ALA A 26 -8.16 -1.52 -4.82
CA ALA A 26 -8.57 -2.53 -3.85
C ALA A 26 -8.87 -1.84 -2.53
N ARG A 27 -9.92 -2.29 -1.85
CA ARG A 27 -10.42 -1.68 -0.63
C ARG A 27 -10.53 -2.71 0.47
N GLN A 28 -10.41 -2.24 1.69
CA GLN A 28 -10.71 -3.08 2.83
C GLN A 28 -12.20 -3.39 2.82
N PRO A 29 -12.58 -4.68 2.96
CA PRO A 29 -13.99 -5.03 3.01
C PRO A 29 -14.68 -4.37 4.21
N ALA A 30 -15.97 -4.13 4.06
CA ALA A 30 -16.76 -3.47 5.11
C ALA A 30 -17.07 -4.41 6.29
N ASP A 31 -16.27 -5.42 6.51
CA ASP A 31 -16.42 -6.35 7.61
C ASP A 31 -15.69 -5.79 8.83
N PRO A 32 -16.39 -5.47 9.91
CA PRO A 32 -15.73 -4.92 11.09
C PRO A 32 -14.71 -5.85 11.71
N ALA A 33 -14.82 -7.16 11.47
CA ALA A 33 -13.86 -8.11 12.02
C ALA A 33 -12.53 -8.06 11.29
N SER A 34 -12.47 -7.48 10.10
CA SER A 34 -11.23 -7.39 9.33
C SER A 34 -10.47 -6.09 9.61
N ALA A 35 -10.97 -5.24 10.47
CA ALA A 35 -10.39 -3.93 10.68
C ALA A 35 -9.12 -3.98 11.50
N CYS A 36 -8.10 -3.29 11.04
CA CYS A 36 -6.84 -3.13 11.77
C CYS A 36 -6.75 -1.75 12.39
N ARG A 37 -7.88 -1.20 12.79
CA ARG A 37 -7.98 0.19 13.26
C ARG A 37 -7.06 0.49 14.43
N ASP A 38 -7.03 -0.44 15.38
CA ASP A 38 -6.27 -0.22 16.61
C ASP A 38 -4.78 -0.21 16.33
N ALA A 39 -4.34 -0.98 15.34
CA ALA A 39 -2.94 -1.03 14.96
C ALA A 39 -2.47 0.29 14.34
N LEU A 40 -3.39 1.04 13.75
CA LEU A 40 -3.05 2.30 13.11
C LEU A 40 -3.02 3.49 14.06
N GLY A 41 -3.38 3.27 15.34
CA GLY A 41 -3.20 4.30 16.36
C GLY A 41 -3.90 5.61 16.09
N GLY A 42 -5.10 5.58 15.56
CA GLY A 42 -5.86 6.77 15.25
C GLY A 42 -5.60 7.37 13.89
N ILE A 43 -4.74 6.74 13.09
CA ILE A 43 -4.52 7.15 11.71
C ILE A 43 -5.63 6.57 10.84
N GLY A 44 -6.16 7.40 9.93
CA GLY A 44 -7.22 6.96 9.05
C GLY A 44 -8.56 6.84 9.75
N ASP A 45 -9.51 6.21 9.07
CA ASP A 45 -10.86 6.01 9.58
C ASP A 45 -11.33 4.57 9.45
N GLY A 46 -10.42 3.65 9.15
CA GLY A 46 -10.73 2.24 8.99
C GLY A 46 -11.18 1.85 7.58
N SER A 47 -11.09 2.76 6.62
CA SER A 47 -11.52 2.51 5.24
C SER A 47 -10.32 2.53 4.29
N ALA A 48 -9.40 1.61 4.46
CA ALA A 48 -8.19 1.59 3.63
C ALA A 48 -8.51 1.26 2.17
N CYS A 49 -7.84 1.98 1.27
CA CYS A 49 -7.95 1.78 -0.17
C CYS A 49 -6.57 1.94 -0.79
N CYS A 50 -6.20 0.98 -1.62
CA CYS A 50 -4.94 1.01 -2.35
C CYS A 50 -5.23 1.21 -3.83
N ARG A 51 -4.63 2.25 -4.41
CA ARG A 51 -4.73 2.55 -5.84
C ARG A 51 -3.34 2.52 -6.41
N ARG A 52 -3.14 1.72 -7.45
CA ARG A 52 -1.80 1.58 -8.01
C ARG A 52 -1.85 1.25 -9.49
N GLN A 53 -0.77 1.58 -10.15
CA GLN A 53 -0.56 1.23 -11.54
C GLN A 53 0.61 0.26 -11.62
N LEU A 54 0.41 -0.84 -12.32
CA LEU A 54 1.45 -1.84 -12.57
C LEU A 54 1.85 -1.79 -14.03
N GLU A 55 3.14 -1.85 -14.28
CA GLU A 55 3.69 -2.01 -15.61
C GLU A 55 4.36 -3.37 -15.67
N LEU A 56 3.82 -4.26 -16.51
CA LEU A 56 4.23 -5.66 -16.56
C LEU A 56 5.21 -5.89 -17.69
N TRP A 57 6.17 -6.78 -17.44
CA TRP A 57 7.08 -7.29 -18.46
C TRP A 57 6.80 -8.75 -18.74
N ASP A 58 7.30 -9.22 -19.89
CA ASP A 58 7.03 -10.59 -20.35
C ASP A 58 7.56 -11.66 -19.39
N ASP A 59 8.59 -11.34 -18.61
CA ASP A 59 9.16 -12.29 -17.66
C ASP A 59 8.38 -12.39 -16.35
N GLY A 60 7.28 -11.66 -16.24
CA GLY A 60 6.46 -11.66 -15.04
C GLY A 60 6.85 -10.59 -14.03
N SER A 61 7.94 -9.87 -14.24
CA SER A 61 8.29 -8.77 -13.36
C SER A 61 7.41 -7.56 -13.64
N PHE A 62 7.26 -6.68 -12.65
CA PHE A 62 6.51 -5.45 -12.83
C PHE A 62 7.10 -4.34 -11.99
N LEU A 63 6.83 -3.11 -12.42
CA LEU A 63 7.02 -1.91 -11.61
C LEU A 63 5.66 -1.39 -11.21
N GLN A 64 5.57 -0.84 -10.02
CA GLN A 64 4.33 -0.21 -9.61
C GLN A 64 4.59 1.07 -8.84
N THR A 65 3.65 1.99 -8.96
CA THR A 65 3.55 3.18 -8.16
C THR A 65 2.10 3.32 -7.71
N GLY A 66 1.91 3.93 -6.57
CA GLY A 66 0.54 4.09 -6.09
C GLY A 66 0.45 4.78 -4.76
N GLU A 67 -0.73 4.67 -4.21
CA GLU A 67 -1.10 5.31 -2.96
C GLU A 67 -1.89 4.34 -2.11
N LEU A 68 -1.57 4.31 -0.83
CA LEU A 68 -2.37 3.60 0.16
C LEU A 68 -3.04 4.66 1.03
N ASP A 69 -4.35 4.77 0.88
CA ASP A 69 -5.17 5.77 1.53
C ASP A 69 -5.88 5.11 2.72
N PHE A 70 -5.58 5.60 3.92
CA PHE A 70 -6.17 5.05 5.13
C PHE A 70 -7.47 5.73 5.51
N GLY A 71 -7.90 6.74 4.75
CA GLY A 71 -9.06 7.54 5.06
C GLY A 71 -8.71 8.73 5.95
N ALA A 72 -9.65 9.62 6.15
CA ALA A 72 -9.48 10.81 6.98
C ALA A 72 -8.34 11.73 6.52
N GLY A 73 -7.96 11.64 5.26
CA GLY A 73 -6.88 12.46 4.71
C GLY A 73 -5.48 11.91 4.95
N ASP A 74 -5.35 10.74 5.53
CA ASP A 74 -4.06 10.13 5.86
C ASP A 74 -3.70 9.09 4.81
N ALA A 75 -2.58 9.26 4.12
CA ALA A 75 -2.20 8.37 3.05
C ALA A 75 -0.69 8.33 2.90
N VAL A 76 -0.18 7.27 2.28
CA VAL A 76 1.21 7.18 1.87
C VAL A 76 1.29 6.89 0.39
N THR A 77 2.36 7.37 -0.24
CA THR A 77 2.70 7.01 -1.62
C THR A 77 3.83 6.00 -1.59
N PHE A 78 3.90 5.17 -2.63
CA PHE A 78 4.90 4.13 -2.68
C PHE A 78 5.31 3.82 -4.11
N ARG A 79 6.42 3.11 -4.21
CA ARG A 79 6.88 2.51 -5.46
C ARG A 79 7.44 1.13 -5.14
N ALA A 80 7.42 0.24 -6.13
CA ALA A 80 7.92 -1.11 -5.91
C ALA A 80 8.27 -1.77 -7.22
N ARG A 81 9.10 -2.79 -7.09
CA ARG A 81 9.32 -3.78 -8.14
C ARG A 81 8.81 -5.09 -7.59
N GLY A 82 8.13 -5.86 -8.42
CA GLY A 82 7.56 -7.11 -7.98
C GLY A 82 7.57 -8.16 -9.08
N SER A 83 6.94 -9.28 -8.78
CA SER A 83 6.80 -10.37 -9.75
C SER A 83 5.43 -11.00 -9.65
N LEU A 84 4.93 -11.43 -10.79
CA LEU A 84 3.62 -12.06 -10.93
C LEU A 84 3.84 -13.38 -11.67
N GLY A 85 3.40 -14.46 -11.09
CA GLY A 85 3.59 -15.77 -11.69
C GLY A 85 2.58 -16.77 -11.17
N ASP A 86 2.80 -18.03 -11.51
CA ASP A 86 1.93 -19.09 -11.07
C ASP A 86 2.12 -19.34 -9.59
N GLY A 87 1.04 -19.60 -8.91
CA GLY A 87 1.05 -19.97 -7.51
C GLY A 87 0.43 -21.34 -7.33
N PRO A 88 0.21 -21.74 -6.07
CA PRO A 88 -0.43 -23.01 -5.79
C PRO A 88 -1.87 -23.09 -6.29
N ASP A 89 -2.55 -21.94 -6.43
CA ASP A 89 -3.92 -21.89 -6.91
C ASP A 89 -3.87 -21.79 -8.44
N PRO A 90 -4.34 -22.81 -9.17
CA PRO A 90 -4.24 -22.79 -10.63
C PRO A 90 -5.15 -21.76 -11.31
N GLU A 91 -6.11 -21.20 -10.58
CA GLU A 91 -7.06 -20.25 -11.15
C GLU A 91 -6.65 -18.80 -10.93
N ARG A 92 -5.60 -18.57 -10.15
CA ARG A 92 -5.14 -17.22 -9.86
C ARG A 92 -3.63 -17.18 -9.89
N ARG A 93 -3.11 -16.07 -10.38
CA ARG A 93 -1.67 -15.82 -10.33
C ARG A 93 -1.33 -15.15 -9.02
N HIS A 94 -0.09 -15.33 -8.59
CA HIS A 94 0.40 -14.80 -7.34
C HIS A 94 1.39 -13.67 -7.62
N GLY A 95 1.10 -12.50 -7.06
CA GLY A 95 1.99 -11.35 -7.17
C GLY A 95 2.61 -11.03 -5.82
N THR A 96 3.88 -10.65 -5.83
CA THR A 96 4.58 -10.24 -4.62
C THR A 96 5.38 -8.98 -4.89
N ALA A 97 5.41 -8.10 -3.91
CA ALA A 97 6.21 -6.88 -3.97
C ALA A 97 6.48 -6.37 -2.57
N VAL A 98 7.58 -5.63 -2.44
CA VAL A 98 7.84 -4.84 -1.24
C VAL A 98 7.69 -3.38 -1.67
N LEU A 99 6.68 -2.72 -1.12
CA LEU A 99 6.37 -1.34 -1.45
C LEU A 99 7.25 -0.43 -0.60
N GLU A 100 8.07 0.37 -1.24
CA GLU A 100 8.87 1.38 -0.55
C GLU A 100 8.04 2.64 -0.42
N VAL A 101 7.81 3.08 0.80
CA VAL A 101 7.03 4.29 1.07
C VAL A 101 7.90 5.50 0.76
N THR A 102 7.43 6.35 -0.14
CA THR A 102 8.17 7.50 -0.64
C THR A 102 7.70 8.82 -0.04
N GLY A 103 6.56 8.81 0.63
CA GLY A 103 6.03 10.02 1.25
C GLY A 103 4.64 9.78 1.77
N GLY A 104 4.00 10.84 2.23
CA GLY A 104 2.66 10.75 2.75
C GLY A 104 2.01 12.10 2.92
N ARG A 105 0.76 12.07 3.34
CA ARG A 105 0.00 13.28 3.63
C ARG A 105 -0.86 13.07 4.87
N GLY A 106 -1.42 14.18 5.35
CA GLY A 106 -2.15 14.15 6.60
C GLY A 106 -1.20 13.87 7.75
N ARG A 107 -1.58 12.97 8.63
CA ARG A 107 -0.72 12.61 9.76
C ARG A 107 0.46 11.75 9.35
N LEU A 108 0.54 11.39 8.08
CA LEU A 108 1.64 10.58 7.54
C LEU A 108 2.62 11.38 6.70
N VAL A 109 2.57 12.70 6.78
CA VAL A 109 3.54 13.55 6.09
C VAL A 109 4.96 13.13 6.49
N GLY A 110 5.82 12.93 5.51
CA GLY A 110 7.20 12.53 5.75
C GLY A 110 7.39 11.06 6.06
N ALA A 111 6.33 10.25 6.00
CA ALA A 111 6.44 8.83 6.32
C ALA A 111 7.44 8.12 5.41
N ARG A 112 8.11 7.14 5.98
CA ARG A 112 9.00 6.21 5.27
C ARG A 112 8.70 4.82 5.80
N GLY A 113 9.15 3.81 5.09
CA GLY A 113 9.00 2.44 5.52
C GLY A 113 8.67 1.54 4.37
N TYR A 114 8.14 0.36 4.70
CA TYR A 114 7.89 -0.68 3.72
C TYR A 114 6.56 -1.36 3.99
N VAL A 115 5.90 -1.75 2.91
CA VAL A 115 4.66 -2.54 2.98
C VAL A 115 4.87 -3.74 2.08
N THR A 116 4.79 -4.94 2.64
CA THR A 116 4.83 -6.15 1.81
C THR A 116 3.43 -6.39 1.25
N SER A 117 3.38 -6.82 0.00
CA SER A 117 2.13 -7.07 -0.71
C SER A 117 2.20 -8.46 -1.30
N ASN A 118 1.22 -9.29 -0.96
CA ASN A 118 1.02 -10.60 -1.58
C ASN A 118 -0.39 -10.62 -2.11
N PHE A 119 -0.54 -10.68 -3.43
CA PHE A 119 -1.88 -10.63 -4.00
C PHE A 119 -2.15 -11.81 -4.91
N LEU A 120 -3.42 -12.14 -5.02
CA LEU A 120 -3.91 -13.17 -5.92
C LEU A 120 -4.76 -12.48 -6.97
N LEU A 121 -4.49 -12.76 -8.23
CA LEU A 121 -5.14 -12.11 -9.36
C LEU A 121 -5.76 -13.15 -10.27
N ALA A 122 -7.09 -13.10 -10.40
CA ALA A 122 -7.84 -13.96 -11.30
C ALA A 122 -7.84 -13.38 -12.70
N ASP A 123 -8.10 -14.23 -13.70
CA ASP A 123 -8.21 -13.78 -15.09
C ASP A 123 -9.32 -12.75 -15.28
N SER A 124 -10.33 -12.79 -14.42
CA SER A 124 -11.42 -11.81 -14.46
C SER A 124 -10.99 -10.42 -14.01
N GLY A 125 -9.80 -10.29 -13.43
CA GLY A 125 -9.32 -9.05 -12.82
C GLY A 125 -9.60 -8.97 -11.33
N GLU A 126 -10.34 -9.90 -10.77
CA GLU A 126 -10.61 -9.93 -9.33
C GLU A 126 -9.31 -10.13 -8.58
N LEU A 127 -9.12 -9.34 -7.53
CA LEU A 127 -7.85 -9.30 -6.81
C LEU A 127 -8.09 -9.28 -5.31
N THR A 128 -7.29 -10.06 -4.59
CA THR A 128 -7.22 -10.01 -3.13
C THR A 128 -5.77 -9.76 -2.76
N ASP A 129 -5.52 -8.78 -1.91
CA ASP A 129 -4.17 -8.36 -1.53
C ASP A 129 -4.02 -8.44 -0.03
N HIS A 130 -2.96 -9.09 0.43
CA HIS A 130 -2.61 -9.16 1.84
C HIS A 130 -1.38 -8.30 2.06
N GLN A 131 -1.50 -7.29 2.90
CA GLN A 131 -0.44 -6.32 3.13
C GLN A 131 -0.03 -6.30 4.60
N LEU A 132 1.27 -6.26 4.83
CA LEU A 132 1.85 -6.01 6.14
C LEU A 132 2.75 -4.80 6.02
N GLY A 133 2.53 -3.82 6.87
CA GLY A 133 3.26 -2.56 6.79
C GLY A 133 3.99 -2.19 8.05
N LEU A 134 5.11 -1.50 7.85
CA LEU A 134 5.88 -0.87 8.91
C LEU A 134 6.23 0.52 8.43
N LEU A 135 5.67 1.52 9.09
CA LEU A 135 5.87 2.91 8.75
C LEU A 135 6.62 3.61 9.88
N PHE A 136 7.46 4.55 9.49
CA PHE A 136 8.16 5.43 10.42
C PHE A 136 7.72 6.86 10.14
N VAL A 137 7.23 7.53 11.17
CA VAL A 137 6.75 8.91 11.06
C VAL A 137 7.52 9.75 12.06
N GLY A 138 8.15 10.79 11.57
CA GLY A 138 8.86 11.70 12.43
C GLY A 138 7.91 12.62 13.16
N ARG A 139 8.15 12.86 14.44
CA ARG A 139 7.32 13.79 15.18
C ARG A 139 7.41 15.18 14.59
N GLU A 140 8.58 15.52 14.12
CA GLU A 140 8.83 16.84 13.52
C GLU A 140 7.96 17.09 12.30
N ALA A 141 7.61 16.04 11.58
CA ALA A 141 6.77 16.16 10.40
C ALA A 141 5.38 16.69 10.73
N ASN A 142 4.95 16.49 11.96
CA ASN A 142 3.64 16.93 12.42
C ASN A 142 3.71 18.15 13.31
N ALA A 143 4.93 18.62 13.65
CA ALA A 143 5.10 19.78 14.53
C ALA A 143 5.13 21.06 13.70
N PRO A 144 4.64 22.15 14.26
CA PRO A 144 4.87 23.43 13.61
C PRO A 144 6.31 23.77 13.72
N THR A 145 7.14 23.84 13.34
CA THR A 145 8.39 24.04 13.44
C THR A 145 9.38 24.17 13.77
N GLU A 146 9.87 24.29 14.01
CA GLU A 146 10.85 24.56 14.11
C GLU A 146 11.83 24.33 13.80
N GLY A 147 11.83 24.48 13.39
CA GLY A 147 12.82 24.18 12.81
C GLY A 147 13.86 23.75 13.32
N THR A 148 13.97 23.87 13.71
CA THR A 148 14.97 23.55 14.24
C THR A 148 15.48 22.46 14.14
N LYS A 149 15.43 22.11 13.79
CA LYS A 149 15.96 21.20 13.72
C LYS A 149 16.93 20.91 13.17
N GLU A 150 17.05 21.54 12.90
CA GLU A 150 17.83 21.19 12.40
C GLU A 150 18.83 20.70 12.76
N GLU A 151 19.17 20.87 12.92
CA GLU A 151 20.16 20.37 13.30
C GLU A 151 20.40 19.22 13.63
N ARG A 152 20.18 18.63 13.71
CA ARG A 152 20.36 17.48 14.06
C ARG A 152 20.71 16.47 13.31
N LEU A 153 21.00 16.59 12.86
CA LEU A 153 21.27 15.73 12.16
C LEU A 153 21.84 15.28 11.74
#